data_61e571f83cb59608b66de5b32b6db95f
#
_entry.id   61e571f83cb59608b66de5b32b6db95f
#
_cell.length_a   1.000
_cell.length_b   1.000
_cell.length_c   1.000
_cell.angle_alpha   90.00
_cell.angle_beta   90.00
_cell.angle_gamma   90.00
#
_symmetry.space_group_name_H-M   'P 1'
#
loop_
_entity.id
_entity.type
_entity.pdbx_description
1 polymer ?
#
loop_
_entity_poly.entity_id
_entity_poly.type
_entity_poly.pdbx_seq_one_letter_code
_entity_poly.pdbx_strand_id
1 'polypeptide(L)'
;MSVISMKQLLEAGVHFGHQTRRWNPKMAEYIYTERNGIYIIDLQKSVGKVDEAYKAIADIAADGGTILFVGTKKQAQDAIKTEAERCGMYYVNERWLGGMLTNFKTIQQRCAKLKEIETMMEDGTADVLPKKEVIELKKELAKLEKNLGGIKNMKKLPDAIFVVDPKKERICIQEAHTLGIPLIGIADTNCDPEELDYVIPGNDDAIRAVKLIVSKMADAVIEANQGTTADEAVEEVAEEAVAE
;
A
#
# COMPACT_ATOMS: atom_id res chain seq x y z
N MET A 1 0.37 4.56 23.98
CA MET A 1 -0.04 3.14 23.92
C MET A 1 0.41 2.62 22.58
N SER A 2 0.88 1.35 22.47
CA SER A 2 1.23 0.78 21.16
C SER A 2 -0.03 0.54 20.31
N VAL A 3 0.08 0.77 19.03
CA VAL A 3 -1.01 0.60 18.03
C VAL A 3 -1.47 -0.86 17.93
N ILE A 4 -0.53 -1.80 18.10
CA ILE A 4 -0.78 -3.24 18.09
C ILE A 4 -0.15 -3.89 19.33
N SER A 5 -0.89 -4.78 19.98
CA SER A 5 -0.33 -5.56 21.08
C SER A 5 0.50 -6.75 20.57
N MET A 6 1.52 -7.14 21.32
CA MET A 6 2.32 -8.34 21.01
C MET A 6 1.46 -9.60 20.88
N LYS A 7 0.38 -9.70 21.66
CA LYS A 7 -0.56 -10.83 21.60
C LYS A 7 -1.26 -10.91 20.23
N GLN A 8 -1.71 -9.78 19.69
CA GLN A 8 -2.34 -9.73 18.37
C GLN A 8 -1.35 -10.15 17.27
N LEU A 9 -0.09 -9.68 17.33
CA LEU A 9 0.95 -10.07 16.38
C LEU A 9 1.23 -11.58 16.44
N LEU A 10 1.28 -12.13 17.64
CA LEU A 10 1.50 -13.57 17.85
C LEU A 10 0.35 -14.41 17.27
N GLU A 11 -0.90 -14.05 17.57
CA GLU A 11 -2.11 -14.73 17.09
C GLU A 11 -2.26 -14.64 15.56
N ALA A 12 -1.84 -13.54 14.96
CA ALA A 12 -1.82 -13.37 13.51
C ALA A 12 -0.67 -14.13 12.82
N GLY A 13 0.32 -14.62 13.58
CA GLY A 13 1.46 -15.36 13.03
C GLY A 13 2.52 -14.47 12.39
N VAL A 14 2.64 -13.21 12.80
CA VAL A 14 3.63 -12.25 12.30
C VAL A 14 5.07 -12.67 12.60
N HIS A 15 5.28 -13.45 13.65
CA HIS A 15 6.60 -13.90 14.12
C HIS A 15 7.25 -14.98 13.25
N PHE A 16 6.53 -15.63 12.35
CA PHE A 16 7.10 -16.63 11.46
C PHE A 16 7.81 -15.96 10.29
N GLY A 17 9.09 -16.24 10.14
CA GLY A 17 9.85 -15.84 8.96
C GLY A 17 10.01 -16.97 7.95
N HIS A 18 10.90 -16.79 7.01
CA HIS A 18 11.24 -17.77 6.00
C HIS A 18 12.24 -18.83 6.50
N GLN A 19 12.43 -19.87 5.68
CA GLN A 19 13.45 -20.90 5.93
C GLN A 19 14.85 -20.27 6.03
N THR A 20 15.68 -20.80 6.94
CA THR A 20 17.02 -20.29 7.26
C THR A 20 17.92 -20.14 6.03
N ARG A 21 17.84 -21.04 5.04
CA ARG A 21 18.62 -20.98 3.81
C ARG A 21 18.28 -19.79 2.88
N ARG A 22 17.15 -19.10 3.10
CA ARG A 22 16.66 -17.99 2.25
C ARG A 22 16.81 -16.62 2.89
N TRP A 23 17.36 -16.54 4.07
CA TRP A 23 17.42 -15.31 4.84
C TRP A 23 18.38 -14.28 4.25
N ASN A 24 18.18 -13.03 4.61
CA ASN A 24 19.13 -11.95 4.36
C ASN A 24 19.91 -11.66 5.65
N PRO A 25 21.26 -11.65 5.61
CA PRO A 25 22.08 -11.34 6.81
C PRO A 25 21.76 -9.98 7.45
N LYS A 26 21.33 -8.99 6.68
CA LYS A 26 20.94 -7.68 7.20
C LYS A 26 19.70 -7.72 8.09
N MET A 27 18.88 -8.77 7.97
CA MET A 27 17.73 -8.99 8.86
C MET A 27 18.12 -9.61 10.22
N ALA A 28 19.40 -9.89 10.47
CA ALA A 28 19.87 -10.52 11.70
C ALA A 28 19.41 -9.77 12.97
N GLU A 29 19.35 -8.45 12.94
CA GLU A 29 18.91 -7.64 14.07
C GLU A 29 17.43 -7.85 14.44
N TYR A 30 16.57 -8.26 13.49
CA TYR A 30 15.14 -8.49 13.69
C TYR A 30 14.79 -9.95 13.99
N ILE A 31 15.78 -10.84 13.98
CA ILE A 31 15.60 -12.27 14.24
C ILE A 31 15.82 -12.55 15.72
N TYR A 32 14.83 -13.18 16.37
CA TYR A 32 14.92 -13.60 17.76
C TYR A 32 15.63 -14.94 17.90
N THR A 33 15.26 -15.95 17.10
CA THR A 33 15.83 -17.31 17.17
C THR A 33 15.50 -18.09 15.90
N GLU A 34 16.07 -19.29 15.80
CA GLU A 34 15.71 -20.30 14.81
C GLU A 34 14.95 -21.45 15.48
N ARG A 35 13.91 -21.94 14.81
CA ARG A 35 13.18 -23.14 15.25
C ARG A 35 12.73 -23.95 14.03
N ASN A 36 13.08 -25.24 14.01
CA ASN A 36 12.71 -26.17 12.93
C ASN A 36 13.12 -25.69 11.53
N GLY A 37 14.27 -25.03 11.38
CA GLY A 37 14.76 -24.53 10.09
C GLY A 37 14.03 -23.27 9.58
N ILE A 38 13.27 -22.59 10.46
CA ILE A 38 12.57 -21.33 10.18
C ILE A 38 13.02 -20.29 11.18
N TYR A 39 13.30 -19.08 10.73
CA TYR A 39 13.59 -17.96 11.61
C TYR A 39 12.32 -17.42 12.27
N ILE A 40 12.46 -17.04 13.52
CA ILE A 40 11.41 -16.40 14.31
C ILE A 40 11.79 -14.92 14.46
N ILE A 41 10.89 -14.05 14.05
CA ILE A 41 11.05 -12.61 14.12
C ILE A 41 10.79 -12.12 15.56
N ASP A 42 11.58 -11.14 16.00
CA ASP A 42 11.44 -10.50 17.30
C ASP A 42 10.22 -9.55 17.32
N LEU A 43 9.13 -10.01 17.93
CA LEU A 43 7.90 -9.23 18.02
C LEU A 43 8.03 -7.96 18.87
N GLN A 44 8.99 -7.88 19.82
CA GLN A 44 9.21 -6.65 20.58
C GLN A 44 9.67 -5.52 19.66
N LYS A 45 10.59 -5.84 18.74
CA LYS A 45 11.04 -4.90 17.72
C LYS A 45 9.94 -4.59 16.70
N SER A 46 9.17 -5.62 16.30
CA SER A 46 8.05 -5.42 15.39
C SER A 46 7.02 -4.43 15.94
N VAL A 47 6.65 -4.51 17.21
CA VAL A 47 5.72 -3.55 17.85
C VAL A 47 6.24 -2.12 17.74
N GLY A 48 7.50 -1.88 18.12
CA GLY A 48 8.10 -0.54 18.02
C GLY A 48 8.15 -0.02 16.59
N LYS A 49 8.51 -0.88 15.63
CA LYS A 49 8.58 -0.51 14.21
C LYS A 49 7.21 -0.28 13.56
N VAL A 50 6.18 -0.98 14.01
CA VAL A 50 4.79 -0.68 13.62
C VAL A 50 4.36 0.69 14.14
N ASP A 51 4.68 1.04 15.39
CA ASP A 51 4.34 2.36 15.96
C ASP A 51 5.06 3.50 15.20
N GLU A 52 6.35 3.31 14.82
CA GLU A 52 7.11 4.26 14.00
C GLU A 52 6.46 4.44 12.60
N ALA A 53 6.13 3.34 11.94
CA ALA A 53 5.50 3.36 10.62
C ALA A 53 4.10 3.97 10.65
N TYR A 54 3.31 3.67 11.68
CA TYR A 54 2.00 4.24 11.90
C TYR A 54 2.06 5.76 12.00
N LYS A 55 2.99 6.26 12.83
CA LYS A 55 3.20 7.70 13.01
C LYS A 55 3.61 8.36 11.69
N ALA A 56 4.56 7.78 10.96
CA ALA A 56 5.00 8.33 9.67
C ALA A 56 3.85 8.42 8.66
N ILE A 57 2.98 7.41 8.58
CA ILE A 57 1.80 7.41 7.72
C ILE A 57 0.79 8.47 8.18
N ALA A 58 0.55 8.58 9.48
CA ALA A 58 -0.35 9.58 10.04
C ALA A 58 0.14 11.01 9.76
N ASP A 59 1.42 11.28 9.96
CA ASP A 59 2.02 12.59 9.70
C ASP A 59 1.87 12.97 8.21
N ILE A 60 2.17 12.05 7.28
CA ILE A 60 2.01 12.27 5.83
C ILE A 60 0.53 12.50 5.46
N ALA A 61 -0.38 11.74 6.04
CA ALA A 61 -1.81 11.87 5.76
C ALA A 61 -2.39 13.18 6.32
N ALA A 62 -1.94 13.63 7.51
CA ALA A 62 -2.32 14.90 8.13
C ALA A 62 -1.92 16.09 7.25
N ASP A 63 -0.78 16.01 6.55
CA ASP A 63 -0.34 17.00 5.56
C ASP A 63 -1.11 16.93 4.22
N GLY A 64 -2.18 16.14 4.15
CA GLY A 64 -2.95 15.92 2.91
C GLY A 64 -2.21 15.09 1.86
N GLY A 65 -1.16 14.37 2.27
CA GLY A 65 -0.38 13.49 1.42
C GLY A 65 -1.15 12.25 0.99
N THR A 66 -0.77 11.70 -0.16
CA THR A 66 -1.36 10.49 -0.71
C THR A 66 -0.43 9.29 -0.56
N ILE A 67 -0.99 8.17 -0.11
CA ILE A 67 -0.25 6.94 0.12
C ILE A 67 -0.67 5.90 -0.92
N LEU A 68 0.32 5.25 -1.55
CA LEU A 68 0.10 4.16 -2.48
C LEU A 68 0.38 2.82 -1.78
N PHE A 69 -0.65 2.00 -1.65
CA PHE A 69 -0.52 0.65 -1.10
C PHE A 69 -0.15 -0.35 -2.20
N VAL A 70 0.96 -1.07 -2.02
CA VAL A 70 1.50 -2.01 -3.02
C VAL A 70 1.66 -3.40 -2.42
N GLY A 71 1.08 -4.40 -3.08
CA GLY A 71 1.25 -5.78 -2.66
C GLY A 71 0.66 -6.74 -3.68
N THR A 72 1.51 -7.28 -4.56
CA THR A 72 1.09 -8.20 -5.63
C THR A 72 1.10 -9.67 -5.22
N LYS A 73 1.51 -9.97 -3.98
CA LYS A 73 1.50 -11.31 -3.41
C LYS A 73 0.07 -11.77 -3.20
N LYS A 74 -0.26 -13.01 -3.57
CA LYS A 74 -1.63 -13.55 -3.45
C LYS A 74 -2.22 -13.38 -2.05
N GLN A 75 -1.38 -13.47 -1.03
CA GLN A 75 -1.76 -13.32 0.37
C GLN A 75 -2.07 -11.87 0.77
N ALA A 76 -1.55 -10.90 0.01
CA ALA A 76 -1.69 -9.47 0.27
C ALA A 76 -2.76 -8.79 -0.60
N GLN A 77 -3.06 -9.33 -1.78
CA GLN A 77 -3.91 -8.70 -2.80
C GLN A 77 -5.24 -8.17 -2.28
N ASP A 78 -5.98 -9.00 -1.55
CA ASP A 78 -7.31 -8.65 -1.04
C ASP A 78 -7.21 -7.66 0.13
N ALA A 79 -6.23 -7.84 1.02
CA ALA A 79 -6.01 -6.94 2.14
C ALA A 79 -5.62 -5.53 1.66
N ILE A 80 -4.69 -5.43 0.71
CA ILE A 80 -4.25 -4.18 0.10
C ILE A 80 -5.42 -3.44 -0.54
N LYS A 81 -6.21 -4.13 -1.37
CA LYS A 81 -7.37 -3.52 -2.03
C LYS A 81 -8.40 -3.02 -1.01
N THR A 82 -8.84 -3.90 -0.11
CA THR A 82 -9.91 -3.59 0.84
C THR A 82 -9.55 -2.44 1.76
N GLU A 83 -8.33 -2.43 2.28
CA GLU A 83 -7.90 -1.43 3.25
C GLU A 83 -7.57 -0.09 2.58
N ALA A 84 -6.99 -0.10 1.37
CA ALA A 84 -6.76 1.14 0.61
C ALA A 84 -8.09 1.80 0.20
N GLU A 85 -9.08 1.01 -0.26
CA GLU A 85 -10.42 1.52 -0.56
C GLU A 85 -11.10 2.07 0.70
N ARG A 86 -10.92 1.43 1.87
CA ARG A 86 -11.48 1.86 3.16
C ARG A 86 -10.95 3.22 3.61
N CYS A 87 -9.66 3.50 3.39
CA CYS A 87 -9.05 4.78 3.76
C CYS A 87 -9.01 5.81 2.62
N GLY A 88 -9.61 5.51 1.46
CA GLY A 88 -9.66 6.41 0.30
C GLY A 88 -8.33 6.63 -0.41
N MET A 89 -7.35 5.73 -0.20
CA MET A 89 -6.03 5.78 -0.82
C MET A 89 -5.91 4.90 -2.05
N TYR A 90 -4.81 5.04 -2.79
CA TYR A 90 -4.55 4.29 -4.01
C TYR A 90 -3.89 2.95 -3.75
N TYR A 91 -4.05 1.98 -4.68
CA TYR A 91 -3.42 0.67 -4.52
C TYR A 91 -2.99 0.03 -5.84
N VAL A 92 -2.01 -0.88 -5.73
CA VAL A 92 -1.59 -1.81 -6.79
C VAL A 92 -1.49 -3.20 -6.17
N ASN A 93 -2.44 -4.07 -6.51
CA ASN A 93 -2.55 -5.42 -5.92
C ASN A 93 -2.32 -6.57 -6.89
N GLU A 94 -2.33 -6.34 -8.22
CA GLU A 94 -2.19 -7.43 -9.19
C GLU A 94 -0.77 -7.56 -9.74
N ARG A 95 -0.27 -6.51 -10.38
CA ARG A 95 1.06 -6.49 -10.96
C ARG A 95 1.60 -5.06 -11.03
N TRP A 96 2.81 -4.87 -10.53
CA TRP A 96 3.54 -3.63 -10.79
C TRP A 96 3.98 -3.57 -12.25
N LEU A 97 3.61 -2.53 -12.96
CA LEU A 97 4.06 -2.28 -14.32
C LEU A 97 5.29 -1.39 -14.27
N GLY A 98 6.41 -1.84 -14.85
CA GLY A 98 7.63 -1.02 -14.89
C GLY A 98 7.36 0.37 -15.49
N GLY A 99 7.87 1.42 -14.85
CA GLY A 99 7.59 2.80 -15.22
C GLY A 99 6.31 3.39 -14.62
N MET A 100 5.71 2.73 -13.62
CA MET A 100 4.45 3.18 -13.03
C MET A 100 4.59 4.54 -12.33
N LEU A 101 5.76 4.83 -11.77
CA LEU A 101 6.11 6.11 -11.17
C LEU A 101 7.04 6.92 -12.09
N THR A 102 8.11 6.32 -12.58
CA THR A 102 9.12 7.00 -13.40
C THR A 102 8.61 7.42 -14.78
N ASN A 103 7.59 6.74 -15.31
CA ASN A 103 6.90 7.11 -16.55
C ASN A 103 5.40 7.38 -16.29
N PHE A 104 5.13 8.12 -15.22
CA PHE A 104 3.77 8.38 -14.74
C PHE A 104 2.85 9.01 -15.79
N LYS A 105 3.38 9.91 -16.64
CA LYS A 105 2.61 10.53 -17.74
C LYS A 105 2.01 9.49 -18.69
N THR A 106 2.76 8.45 -19.03
CA THR A 106 2.25 7.36 -19.89
C THR A 106 1.20 6.52 -19.16
N ILE A 107 1.39 6.28 -17.87
CA ILE A 107 0.41 5.57 -17.04
C ILE A 107 -0.89 6.38 -16.94
N GLN A 108 -0.82 7.69 -16.74
CA GLN A 108 -2.01 8.57 -16.75
C GLN A 108 -2.78 8.50 -18.07
N GLN A 109 -2.10 8.45 -19.21
CA GLN A 109 -2.74 8.25 -20.52
C GLN A 109 -3.48 6.91 -20.59
N ARG A 110 -2.92 5.84 -19.99
CA ARG A 110 -3.60 4.53 -19.91
C ARG A 110 -4.80 4.56 -18.97
N CYS A 111 -4.71 5.28 -17.86
CA CYS A 111 -5.83 5.51 -16.96
C CYS A 111 -6.92 6.35 -17.62
N ALA A 112 -6.56 7.35 -18.43
CA ALA A 112 -7.53 8.13 -19.21
C ALA A 112 -8.25 7.24 -20.23
N LYS A 113 -7.51 6.36 -20.94
CA LYS A 113 -8.11 5.40 -21.87
C LYS A 113 -9.03 4.40 -21.14
N LEU A 114 -8.69 3.97 -19.93
CA LEU A 114 -9.56 3.13 -19.11
C LEU A 114 -10.91 3.82 -18.89
N LYS A 115 -10.89 5.07 -18.44
CA LYS A 115 -12.12 5.87 -18.20
C LYS A 115 -12.91 6.11 -19.49
N GLU A 116 -12.23 6.37 -20.60
CA GLU A 116 -12.87 6.53 -21.90
C GLU A 116 -13.65 5.27 -22.29
N ILE A 117 -13.05 4.08 -22.15
CA ILE A 117 -13.73 2.83 -22.48
C ILE A 117 -14.89 2.56 -21.51
N GLU A 118 -14.73 2.85 -20.20
CA GLU A 118 -15.81 2.78 -19.22
C GLU A 118 -17.01 3.64 -19.65
N THR A 119 -16.78 4.91 -19.95
CA THR A 119 -17.82 5.84 -20.43
C THR A 119 -18.48 5.35 -21.72
N MET A 120 -17.72 4.87 -22.71
CA MET A 120 -18.26 4.32 -23.95
C MET A 120 -19.17 3.10 -23.72
N MET A 121 -18.89 2.30 -22.69
CA MET A 121 -19.74 1.15 -22.32
C MET A 121 -21.00 1.57 -21.58
N GLU A 122 -20.92 2.63 -20.74
CA GLU A 122 -22.06 3.17 -19.98
C GLU A 122 -23.02 3.97 -20.86
N ASP A 123 -22.51 4.78 -21.77
CA ASP A 123 -23.31 5.65 -22.67
C ASP A 123 -23.95 4.90 -23.85
N GLY A 124 -23.69 3.59 -23.99
CA GLY A 124 -24.20 2.79 -25.10
C GLY A 124 -23.52 3.07 -26.44
N THR A 125 -22.49 3.93 -26.49
CA THR A 125 -21.71 4.21 -27.73
C THR A 125 -21.03 2.95 -28.27
N ALA A 126 -20.68 2.03 -27.36
CA ALA A 126 -20.12 0.73 -27.74
C ALA A 126 -21.10 -0.15 -28.52
N ASP A 127 -22.41 0.02 -28.38
CA ASP A 127 -23.43 -0.83 -29.03
C ASP A 127 -23.54 -0.52 -30.57
N VAL A 128 -23.04 0.64 -31.02
CA VAL A 128 -22.99 1.02 -32.45
C VAL A 128 -21.82 0.34 -33.17
N LEU A 129 -20.82 -0.17 -32.42
CA LEU A 129 -19.63 -0.79 -32.98
C LEU A 129 -19.90 -2.26 -33.39
N PRO A 130 -19.11 -2.80 -34.35
CA PRO A 130 -19.16 -4.22 -34.69
C PRO A 130 -18.91 -5.09 -33.48
N LYS A 131 -19.63 -6.19 -33.35
CA LYS A 131 -19.52 -7.12 -32.19
C LYS A 131 -18.09 -7.55 -31.85
N LYS A 132 -17.22 -7.70 -32.87
CA LYS A 132 -15.82 -8.07 -32.68
C LYS A 132 -15.05 -6.99 -31.93
N GLU A 133 -15.25 -5.73 -32.28
CA GLU A 133 -14.59 -4.58 -31.62
C GLU A 133 -15.05 -4.43 -30.18
N VAL A 134 -16.35 -4.58 -29.92
CA VAL A 134 -16.89 -4.57 -28.55
C VAL A 134 -16.26 -5.63 -27.68
N ILE A 135 -16.03 -6.84 -28.21
CA ILE A 135 -15.36 -7.91 -27.46
C ILE A 135 -13.90 -7.56 -27.17
N GLU A 136 -13.19 -6.94 -28.12
CA GLU A 136 -11.81 -6.50 -27.92
C GLU A 136 -11.71 -5.37 -26.88
N LEU A 137 -12.61 -4.38 -26.95
CA LEU A 137 -12.72 -3.30 -25.95
C LEU A 137 -13.01 -3.85 -24.54
N LYS A 138 -13.93 -4.80 -24.39
CA LYS A 138 -14.20 -5.44 -23.09
C LYS A 138 -13.00 -6.19 -22.53
N LYS A 139 -12.21 -6.84 -23.38
CA LYS A 139 -10.97 -7.51 -22.96
C LYS A 139 -9.89 -6.49 -22.55
N GLU A 140 -9.77 -5.38 -23.30
CA GLU A 140 -8.84 -4.31 -22.96
C GLU A 140 -9.24 -3.64 -21.65
N LEU A 141 -10.53 -3.32 -21.46
CA LEU A 141 -11.09 -2.77 -20.23
C LEU A 141 -10.76 -3.65 -19.03
N ALA A 142 -11.08 -4.94 -19.09
CA ALA A 142 -10.82 -5.88 -18.00
C ALA A 142 -9.31 -5.96 -17.66
N LYS A 143 -8.42 -5.89 -18.66
CA LYS A 143 -6.98 -5.88 -18.46
C LYS A 143 -6.47 -4.60 -17.82
N LEU A 144 -6.99 -3.45 -18.25
CA LEU A 144 -6.62 -2.14 -17.71
C LEU A 144 -7.15 -1.99 -16.28
N GLU A 145 -8.42 -2.32 -16.04
CA GLU A 145 -9.04 -2.27 -14.71
C GLU A 145 -8.30 -3.16 -13.71
N LYS A 146 -7.95 -4.38 -14.11
CA LYS A 146 -7.19 -5.31 -13.28
C LYS A 146 -5.86 -4.74 -12.80
N ASN A 147 -5.11 -4.03 -13.67
CA ASN A 147 -3.75 -3.57 -13.35
C ASN A 147 -3.68 -2.10 -12.90
N LEU A 148 -4.62 -1.26 -13.32
CA LEU A 148 -4.59 0.19 -13.10
C LEU A 148 -5.80 0.71 -12.33
N GLY A 149 -6.80 -0.13 -12.07
CA GLY A 149 -8.05 0.28 -11.39
C GLY A 149 -7.81 1.00 -10.08
N GLY A 150 -6.87 0.50 -9.26
CA GLY A 150 -6.55 1.11 -7.97
C GLY A 150 -5.84 2.47 -8.05
N ILE A 151 -5.32 2.85 -9.21
CA ILE A 151 -4.63 4.15 -9.42
C ILE A 151 -5.33 5.02 -10.47
N LYS A 152 -6.49 4.61 -10.98
CA LYS A 152 -7.17 5.31 -12.07
C LYS A 152 -7.49 6.78 -11.78
N ASN A 153 -7.64 7.15 -10.51
CA ASN A 153 -7.95 8.51 -10.06
C ASN A 153 -6.73 9.28 -9.56
N MET A 154 -5.54 8.68 -9.57
CA MET A 154 -4.31 9.29 -9.09
C MET A 154 -3.84 10.39 -10.05
N LYS A 155 -3.88 11.66 -9.60
CA LYS A 155 -3.52 12.83 -10.43
C LYS A 155 -2.05 13.23 -10.28
N LYS A 156 -1.43 12.96 -9.14
CA LYS A 156 -0.02 13.26 -8.82
C LYS A 156 0.68 12.00 -8.36
N LEU A 157 2.01 12.01 -8.31
CA LEU A 157 2.80 10.95 -7.68
C LEU A 157 2.41 10.84 -6.20
N PRO A 158 2.47 9.63 -5.61
CA PRO A 158 2.19 9.46 -4.20
C PRO A 158 3.29 10.10 -3.34
N ASP A 159 2.92 10.58 -2.16
CA ASP A 159 3.83 11.19 -1.21
C ASP A 159 4.55 10.14 -0.35
N ALA A 160 3.98 8.92 -0.25
CA ALA A 160 4.63 7.73 0.32
C ALA A 160 4.09 6.44 -0.30
N ILE A 161 4.85 5.36 -0.16
CA ILE A 161 4.45 4.04 -0.63
C ILE A 161 4.53 3.05 0.53
N PHE A 162 3.43 2.32 0.74
CA PHE A 162 3.41 1.18 1.64
C PHE A 162 3.52 -0.11 0.84
N VAL A 163 4.55 -0.92 1.11
CA VAL A 163 4.85 -2.13 0.33
C VAL A 163 4.79 -3.40 1.16
N VAL A 164 4.25 -4.47 0.59
CA VAL A 164 4.29 -5.82 1.15
C VAL A 164 5.20 -6.70 0.30
N ASP A 165 6.18 -7.35 0.91
CA ASP A 165 7.23 -8.14 0.27
C ASP A 165 8.14 -7.29 -0.66
N PRO A 166 9.09 -6.52 -0.08
CA PRO A 166 10.04 -5.69 -0.83
C PRO A 166 10.80 -6.47 -1.90
N LYS A 167 11.13 -7.71 -1.64
CA LYS A 167 11.86 -8.56 -2.57
C LYS A 167 11.09 -8.82 -3.86
N LYS A 168 9.78 -8.98 -3.77
CA LYS A 168 8.91 -9.18 -4.93
C LYS A 168 8.65 -7.88 -5.67
N GLU A 169 8.49 -6.79 -4.94
CA GLU A 169 8.17 -5.47 -5.49
C GLU A 169 9.41 -4.62 -5.79
N ARG A 170 10.54 -5.27 -6.10
CA ARG A 170 11.84 -4.62 -6.30
C ARG A 170 11.81 -3.49 -7.33
N ILE A 171 11.00 -3.61 -8.39
CA ILE A 171 10.89 -2.55 -9.42
C ILE A 171 10.22 -1.31 -8.81
N CYS A 172 9.17 -1.49 -8.02
CA CYS A 172 8.50 -0.41 -7.29
C CYS A 172 9.50 0.34 -6.39
N ILE A 173 10.30 -0.39 -5.62
CA ILE A 173 11.30 0.18 -4.71
C ILE A 173 12.36 0.99 -5.47
N GLN A 174 12.88 0.44 -6.57
CA GLN A 174 13.86 1.15 -7.40
C GLN A 174 13.31 2.44 -8.00
N GLU A 175 12.05 2.43 -8.45
CA GLU A 175 11.40 3.62 -8.97
C GLU A 175 11.14 4.65 -7.86
N ALA A 176 10.72 4.21 -6.67
CA ALA A 176 10.50 5.08 -5.52
C ALA A 176 11.82 5.77 -5.08
N HIS A 177 12.91 5.01 -4.95
CA HIS A 177 14.24 5.54 -4.63
C HIS A 177 14.72 6.57 -5.67
N THR A 178 14.48 6.29 -6.97
CA THR A 178 14.85 7.23 -8.05
C THR A 178 14.14 8.57 -7.93
N LEU A 179 12.91 8.56 -7.41
CA LEU A 179 12.07 9.74 -7.25
C LEU A 179 12.12 10.34 -5.84
N GLY A 180 12.84 9.71 -4.91
CA GLY A 180 12.93 10.16 -3.52
C GLY A 180 11.62 10.02 -2.74
N ILE A 181 10.77 9.06 -3.09
CA ILE A 181 9.49 8.80 -2.41
C ILE A 181 9.75 7.86 -1.23
N PRO A 182 9.37 8.23 0.00
CA PRO A 182 9.58 7.41 1.19
C PRO A 182 8.83 6.07 1.10
N LEU A 183 9.53 5.02 1.54
CA LEU A 183 9.09 3.64 1.51
C LEU A 183 8.85 3.11 2.92
N ILE A 184 7.63 2.64 3.15
CA ILE A 184 7.20 1.98 4.37
C ILE A 184 6.82 0.54 4.00
N GLY A 185 7.21 -0.48 4.75
CA GLY A 185 6.79 -1.81 4.32
C GLY A 185 7.04 -2.95 5.29
N ILE A 186 6.35 -4.06 5.01
CA ILE A 186 6.52 -5.32 5.72
C ILE A 186 7.70 -6.06 5.10
N ALA A 187 8.74 -6.28 5.91
CA ALA A 187 9.94 -7.01 5.53
C ALA A 187 10.02 -8.34 6.29
N ASP A 188 9.99 -9.45 5.58
CA ASP A 188 10.28 -10.77 6.13
C ASP A 188 11.80 -11.01 6.16
N THR A 189 12.24 -12.09 6.75
CA THR A 189 13.64 -12.47 6.96
C THR A 189 14.46 -12.64 5.68
N ASN A 190 13.83 -12.70 4.51
CA ASN A 190 14.45 -12.83 3.18
C ASN A 190 14.62 -11.50 2.43
N CYS A 191 14.21 -10.38 3.02
CA CYS A 191 14.25 -9.04 2.43
C CYS A 191 15.49 -8.26 2.89
N ASP A 192 15.80 -7.17 2.18
CA ASP A 192 16.80 -6.19 2.61
C ASP A 192 16.09 -5.05 3.35
N PRO A 193 16.31 -4.88 4.66
CA PRO A 193 15.66 -3.81 5.42
C PRO A 193 16.14 -2.41 5.03
N GLU A 194 17.35 -2.26 4.48
CA GLU A 194 17.90 -0.96 4.07
C GLU A 194 17.23 -0.38 2.81
N GLU A 195 16.43 -1.20 2.09
CA GLU A 195 15.63 -0.72 0.97
C GLU A 195 14.37 0.06 1.42
N LEU A 196 14.05 0.07 2.71
CA LEU A 196 12.89 0.74 3.26
C LEU A 196 13.29 1.83 4.27
N ASP A 197 12.62 2.96 4.24
CA ASP A 197 12.80 4.02 5.24
C ASP A 197 12.16 3.65 6.58
N TYR A 198 11.00 3.00 6.54
CA TYR A 198 10.30 2.49 7.72
C TYR A 198 10.03 1.00 7.55
N VAL A 199 10.86 0.20 8.21
CA VAL A 199 10.79 -1.26 8.17
C VAL A 199 9.84 -1.79 9.23
N ILE A 200 8.92 -2.65 8.83
CA ILE A 200 8.06 -3.42 9.74
C ILE A 200 8.48 -4.89 9.63
N PRO A 201 9.28 -5.42 10.58
CA PRO A 201 9.66 -6.82 10.55
C PRO A 201 8.43 -7.71 10.78
N GLY A 202 8.12 -8.58 9.83
CA GLY A 202 6.94 -9.42 9.93
C GLY A 202 6.76 -10.38 8.77
N ASN A 203 5.89 -11.36 8.99
CA ASN A 203 5.54 -12.38 8.01
C ASN A 203 4.70 -11.80 6.88
N ASP A 204 5.17 -11.91 5.66
CA ASP A 204 4.47 -11.46 4.45
C ASP A 204 3.72 -12.59 3.72
N ASP A 205 3.82 -13.84 4.21
CA ASP A 205 3.15 -15.03 3.67
C ASP A 205 1.80 -15.34 4.35
N ALA A 206 1.61 -14.87 5.58
CA ALA A 206 0.40 -15.14 6.34
C ALA A 206 -0.66 -14.06 6.08
N ILE A 207 -1.80 -14.43 5.47
CA ILE A 207 -2.92 -13.52 5.16
C ILE A 207 -3.36 -12.72 6.39
N ARG A 208 -3.42 -13.35 7.57
CA ARG A 208 -3.82 -12.70 8.83
C ARG A 208 -2.80 -11.67 9.30
N ALA A 209 -1.50 -11.96 9.13
CA ALA A 209 -0.42 -11.05 9.50
C ALA A 209 -0.42 -9.81 8.63
N VAL A 210 -0.47 -10.00 7.30
CA VAL A 210 -0.55 -8.90 6.33
C VAL A 210 -1.79 -8.05 6.58
N LYS A 211 -2.98 -8.68 6.71
CA LYS A 211 -4.22 -7.95 6.94
C LYS A 211 -4.18 -7.13 8.23
N LEU A 212 -3.64 -7.67 9.32
CA LEU A 212 -3.52 -6.97 10.60
C LEU A 212 -2.66 -5.70 10.46
N ILE A 213 -1.50 -5.79 9.82
CA ILE A 213 -0.58 -4.66 9.68
C ILE A 213 -1.17 -3.63 8.70
N VAL A 214 -1.64 -4.07 7.52
CA VAL A 214 -2.23 -3.18 6.50
C VAL A 214 -3.44 -2.43 7.06
N SER A 215 -4.32 -3.11 7.82
CA SER A 215 -5.48 -2.46 8.43
C SER A 215 -5.07 -1.36 9.41
N LYS A 216 -3.97 -1.55 10.16
CA LYS A 216 -3.48 -0.51 11.06
C LYS A 216 -2.88 0.68 10.31
N MET A 217 -2.18 0.45 9.21
CA MET A 217 -1.71 1.54 8.36
C MET A 217 -2.86 2.34 7.74
N ALA A 218 -3.94 1.66 7.36
CA ALA A 218 -5.17 2.32 6.90
C ALA A 218 -5.88 3.09 8.03
N ASP A 219 -5.88 2.55 9.27
CA ASP A 219 -6.41 3.26 10.44
C ASP A 219 -5.66 4.58 10.68
N ALA A 220 -4.31 4.58 10.52
CA ALA A 220 -3.49 5.79 10.64
C ALA A 220 -3.94 6.90 9.68
N VAL A 221 -4.23 6.54 8.42
CA VAL A 221 -4.74 7.49 7.42
C VAL A 221 -6.12 8.02 7.81
N ILE A 222 -7.02 7.16 8.27
CA ILE A 222 -8.38 7.54 8.64
C ILE A 222 -8.37 8.48 9.86
N GLU A 223 -7.57 8.16 10.88
CA GLU A 223 -7.45 9.00 12.09
C GLU A 223 -6.87 10.38 11.76
N ALA A 224 -5.85 10.44 10.91
CA ALA A 224 -5.27 11.70 10.45
C ALA A 224 -6.29 12.57 9.71
N ASN A 225 -7.02 11.97 8.75
CA ASN A 225 -8.05 12.69 7.99
C ASN A 225 -9.24 13.16 8.85
N GLN A 226 -9.59 12.41 9.93
CA GLN A 226 -10.62 12.83 10.86
C GLN A 226 -10.15 13.98 11.76
N GLY A 227 -8.86 14.01 12.12
CA GLY A 227 -8.24 15.10 12.86
C GLY A 227 -8.26 16.40 12.06
N THR A 228 -7.83 16.38 10.81
CA THR A 228 -7.81 17.55 9.92
C THR A 228 -9.21 18.12 9.67
N THR A 229 -10.21 17.29 9.42
CA THR A 229 -11.60 17.75 9.26
C THR A 229 -12.19 18.35 10.52
N ALA A 230 -11.78 17.92 11.69
CA ALA A 230 -12.21 18.51 12.96
C ALA A 230 -11.53 19.87 13.22
N ASP A 231 -10.26 20.00 12.88
CA ASP A 231 -9.50 21.25 13.02
C ASP A 231 -9.98 22.32 12.02
N GLU A 232 -10.24 21.96 10.77
CA GLU A 232 -10.83 22.86 9.76
C GLU A 232 -12.22 23.37 10.18
N ALA A 233 -13.07 22.50 10.73
CA ALA A 233 -14.38 22.90 11.24
C ALA A 233 -14.30 23.86 12.44
N VAL A 234 -13.28 23.75 13.28
CA VAL A 234 -13.02 24.65 14.40
C VAL A 234 -12.51 26.00 13.92
N GLU A 235 -11.65 26.03 12.90
CA GLU A 235 -11.15 27.26 12.29
C GLU A 235 -12.27 28.03 11.56
N GLU A 236 -13.12 27.36 10.77
CA GLU A 236 -14.28 28.01 10.14
C GLU A 236 -15.24 28.66 11.17
N VAL A 237 -15.53 27.95 12.27
CA VAL A 237 -16.39 28.52 13.35
C VAL A 237 -15.70 29.68 14.07
N ALA A 238 -14.37 29.65 14.20
CA ALA A 238 -13.63 30.74 14.83
C ALA A 238 -13.52 31.97 13.91
N GLU A 239 -13.38 31.80 12.59
CA GLU A 239 -13.41 32.91 11.63
C GLU A 239 -14.80 33.55 11.52
N GLU A 240 -15.88 32.76 11.53
CA GLU A 240 -17.25 33.31 11.57
C GLU A 240 -17.53 34.12 12.87
N ALA A 241 -17.01 33.66 14.02
CA ALA A 241 -17.17 34.33 15.30
C ALA A 241 -16.37 35.64 15.43
N VAL A 242 -15.35 35.86 14.60
CA VAL A 242 -14.55 37.10 14.56
C VAL A 242 -15.09 38.09 13.52
N ALA A 243 -15.97 37.65 12.62
CA ALA A 243 -16.58 38.48 11.58
C ALA A 243 -17.94 39.08 11.99
N GLU A 244 -18.51 38.71 13.15
CA GLU A 244 -19.66 39.36 13.80
C GLU A 244 -19.18 40.35 14.86
#